data_6c844f94efe3e74194e0f2e090d79a24
#
_entry.id   6c844f94efe3e74194e0f2e090d79a24
#
_cell.length_a   1.000
_cell.length_b   1.000
_cell.length_c   1.000
_cell.angle_alpha   90.00
_cell.angle_beta   90.00
_cell.angle_gamma   90.00
#
_symmetry.space_group_name_H-M   'P 1'
#
loop_
_entity.id
_entity.type
_entity.pdbx_description
1 polymer ?
#
loop_
_entity_poly.entity_id
_entity_poly.type
_entity_poly.pdbx_seq_one_letter_code
_entity_poly.pdbx_strand_id
1 'polypeptide(L)'
;MKIVSGRENDSILGLTAIALLAGLLVFVGGLSTPAAAQTDADELGVGSFLVASRNLVDPNFDQTVVLLLDYNENGALGVIINRPTRVKLSEMVGDLEAAQERPETVFVGGPVAHWQLVVLVRSKRELEGAERVFEDIHFTASRVVLEQVLDDNQEFRPYAGYAGWGAGQLEDEIDRGSWHVLPGEPDMVFDAAPLELWRELIARGEALWASL
;
A
#
# COMPACT_ATOMS: atom_id res chain seq x y z
N MET A 1 2.50 9.78 49.29
CA MET A 1 1.09 10.11 49.07
C MET A 1 0.91 10.56 47.61
N LYS A 2 0.10 9.81 46.91
CA LYS A 2 -0.42 9.98 45.53
C LYS A 2 0.57 9.94 44.33
N ILE A 3 0.57 8.78 43.78
CA ILE A 3 0.84 8.31 42.44
C ILE A 3 -0.02 9.09 41.45
N VAL A 4 0.56 9.58 40.36
CA VAL A 4 -0.16 9.95 39.16
C VAL A 4 0.38 9.13 38.02
N SER A 5 -0.47 8.23 37.59
CA SER A 5 -0.47 7.36 36.46
C SER A 5 -0.16 8.11 35.16
N GLY A 6 0.88 7.69 34.45
CA GLY A 6 1.11 8.01 33.06
C GLY A 6 0.16 7.21 32.17
N ARG A 7 -0.57 7.89 31.30
CA ARG A 7 -1.39 7.27 30.28
C ARG A 7 -0.52 6.90 29.08
N GLU A 8 -0.39 5.63 28.87
CA GLU A 8 0.03 5.05 27.60
C GLU A 8 -1.04 5.39 26.56
N ASN A 9 -0.62 6.03 25.47
CA ASN A 9 -1.42 6.18 24.27
C ASN A 9 -1.00 5.09 23.28
N ASP A 10 -1.57 3.92 23.45
CA ASP A 10 -1.59 2.90 22.41
C ASP A 10 -2.64 3.30 21.37
N SER A 11 -2.19 3.92 20.29
CA SER A 11 -3.03 4.15 19.11
C SER A 11 -3.04 2.91 18.24
N ILE A 12 -3.84 1.94 18.66
CA ILE A 12 -4.19 0.80 17.81
C ILE A 12 -5.27 1.27 16.86
N LEU A 13 -5.02 1.19 15.56
CA LEU A 13 -6.06 1.27 14.53
C LEU A 13 -6.95 0.02 14.66
N GLY A 14 -7.96 0.10 15.52
CA GLY A 14 -9.01 -0.89 15.61
C GLY A 14 -9.98 -0.72 14.45
N LEU A 15 -9.91 -1.55 13.45
CA LEU A 15 -11.03 -1.77 12.52
C LEU A 15 -12.14 -2.50 13.29
N THR A 16 -13.09 -1.74 13.81
CA THR A 16 -14.33 -2.31 14.35
C THR A 16 -15.26 -2.67 13.20
N ALA A 17 -15.45 -3.96 13.01
CA ALA A 17 -16.50 -4.52 12.16
C ALA A 17 -17.87 -4.06 12.63
N ILE A 18 -18.60 -3.31 11.79
CA ILE A 18 -20.05 -3.07 11.97
C ILE A 18 -20.77 -4.05 11.04
N ALA A 19 -21.30 -5.10 11.66
CA ALA A 19 -22.26 -5.99 11.01
C ALA A 19 -23.64 -5.32 10.98
N LEU A 20 -24.26 -5.15 9.82
CA LEU A 20 -25.67 -4.89 9.68
C LEU A 20 -26.33 -5.84 8.68
N LEU A 21 -27.38 -6.44 9.18
CA LEU A 21 -28.18 -7.54 8.69
C LEU A 21 -29.12 -7.13 7.54
N ALA A 22 -29.36 -8.10 6.66
CA ALA A 22 -30.64 -8.46 6.01
C ALA A 22 -31.06 -7.78 4.72
N GLY A 23 -31.38 -8.64 3.77
CA GLY A 23 -32.31 -8.36 2.67
C GLY A 23 -32.22 -9.34 1.53
N LEU A 24 -32.77 -10.54 1.72
CA LEU A 24 -32.99 -11.55 0.67
C LEU A 24 -34.02 -11.03 -0.34
N LEU A 25 -33.63 -10.90 -1.62
CA LEU A 25 -34.59 -10.87 -2.74
C LEU A 25 -34.01 -11.65 -3.93
N VAL A 26 -34.56 -12.82 -4.11
CA VAL A 26 -34.38 -13.68 -5.28
C VAL A 26 -35.11 -13.03 -6.47
N PHE A 27 -34.37 -12.71 -7.53
CA PHE A 27 -34.98 -12.49 -8.84
C PHE A 27 -34.21 -13.31 -9.90
N VAL A 28 -34.89 -14.37 -10.34
CA VAL A 28 -34.47 -15.20 -11.47
C VAL A 28 -34.92 -14.50 -12.74
N GLY A 29 -33.98 -14.11 -13.57
CA GLY A 29 -34.28 -13.57 -14.89
C GLY A 29 -33.02 -13.67 -15.75
N GLY A 30 -32.91 -14.76 -16.50
CA GLY A 30 -31.84 -14.99 -17.47
C GLY A 30 -31.92 -13.98 -18.63
N LEU A 31 -30.90 -13.16 -18.78
CA LEU A 31 -30.53 -12.51 -20.01
C LEU A 31 -29.03 -12.70 -20.17
N SER A 32 -28.66 -13.48 -21.18
CA SER A 32 -27.27 -13.60 -21.62
C SER A 32 -26.80 -12.23 -22.09
N THR A 33 -26.07 -11.53 -21.24
CA THR A 33 -25.25 -10.39 -21.66
C THR A 33 -24.01 -10.94 -22.37
N PRO A 34 -23.54 -10.29 -23.46
CA PRO A 34 -22.29 -10.68 -24.08
C PRO A 34 -21.18 -10.56 -23.04
N ALA A 35 -20.25 -11.51 -23.04
CA ALA A 35 -19.05 -11.47 -22.23
C ALA A 35 -18.30 -10.17 -22.54
N ALA A 36 -18.58 -9.14 -21.76
CA ALA A 36 -17.68 -8.00 -21.68
C ALA A 36 -16.40 -8.55 -21.02
N ALA A 37 -15.27 -8.17 -21.61
CA ALA A 37 -13.95 -8.58 -21.25
C ALA A 37 -13.79 -8.61 -19.71
N GLN A 38 -13.75 -9.79 -19.12
CA GLN A 38 -13.27 -10.02 -17.76
C GLN A 38 -11.76 -9.90 -17.84
N THR A 39 -11.27 -8.71 -17.60
CA THR A 39 -9.85 -8.40 -17.62
C THR A 39 -9.58 -7.50 -16.44
N ASP A 40 -8.61 -7.82 -15.66
CA ASP A 40 -7.97 -7.06 -14.59
C ASP A 40 -8.59 -7.13 -13.18
N ALA A 41 -9.90 -7.29 -13.00
CA ALA A 41 -10.48 -7.46 -11.66
C ALA A 41 -10.12 -8.81 -11.00
N ASP A 42 -9.80 -9.84 -11.79
CA ASP A 42 -9.42 -11.16 -11.26
C ASP A 42 -7.97 -11.18 -10.71
N GLU A 43 -7.16 -10.18 -11.03
CA GLU A 43 -5.79 -10.03 -10.54
C GLU A 43 -5.66 -8.97 -9.42
N LEU A 44 -6.71 -8.16 -9.17
CA LEU A 44 -6.68 -7.13 -8.15
C LEU A 44 -6.72 -7.72 -6.74
N GLY A 45 -5.72 -7.42 -5.95
CA GLY A 45 -5.60 -7.92 -4.58
C GLY A 45 -4.41 -7.36 -3.84
N VAL A 46 -4.24 -7.78 -2.61
CA VAL A 46 -3.05 -7.47 -1.81
C VAL A 46 -1.80 -7.93 -2.57
N GLY A 47 -0.81 -7.04 -2.65
CA GLY A 47 0.41 -7.30 -3.41
C GLY A 47 0.36 -6.86 -4.87
N SER A 48 -0.79 -6.43 -5.41
CA SER A 48 -0.85 -5.85 -6.76
C SER A 48 -0.18 -4.48 -6.82
N PHE A 49 0.43 -4.17 -7.95
CA PHE A 49 0.82 -2.82 -8.32
C PHE A 49 -0.30 -2.10 -9.06
N LEU A 50 -0.65 -0.90 -8.60
CA LEU A 50 -1.48 0.05 -9.34
C LEU A 50 -0.55 1.05 -10.02
N VAL A 51 -0.45 0.95 -11.34
CA VAL A 51 0.39 1.84 -12.16
C VAL A 51 -0.48 2.94 -12.72
N ALA A 52 -0.21 4.19 -12.34
CA ALA A 52 -0.97 5.35 -12.79
C ALA A 52 -0.95 5.44 -14.33
N SER A 53 -2.12 5.52 -14.95
CA SER A 53 -2.21 5.69 -16.40
C SER A 53 -1.72 7.10 -16.81
N ARG A 54 -1.30 7.28 -18.08
CA ARG A 54 -0.86 8.58 -18.58
C ARG A 54 -1.96 9.66 -18.56
N ASN A 55 -3.21 9.24 -18.44
CA ASN A 55 -4.38 10.12 -18.45
C ASN A 55 -4.92 10.40 -17.03
N LEU A 56 -4.29 9.87 -16.00
CA LEU A 56 -4.68 10.13 -14.61
C LEU A 56 -4.45 11.61 -14.27
N VAL A 57 -5.53 12.30 -13.92
CA VAL A 57 -5.53 13.76 -13.75
C VAL A 57 -5.14 14.17 -12.31
N ASP A 58 -5.22 13.25 -11.33
CA ASP A 58 -4.90 13.57 -9.94
C ASP A 58 -3.38 13.80 -9.76
N PRO A 59 -2.96 15.02 -9.38
CA PRO A 59 -1.55 15.34 -9.20
C PRO A 59 -0.88 14.57 -8.05
N ASN A 60 -1.68 14.02 -7.11
CA ASN A 60 -1.15 13.18 -6.05
C ASN A 60 -0.66 11.83 -6.59
N PHE A 61 -1.13 11.42 -7.75
CA PHE A 61 -0.82 10.11 -8.33
C PHE A 61 -0.18 10.19 -9.73
N ASP A 62 0.17 11.38 -10.22
CA ASP A 62 0.88 11.51 -11.50
C ASP A 62 2.17 10.68 -11.49
N GLN A 63 2.31 9.78 -12.48
CA GLN A 63 3.46 8.89 -12.64
C GLN A 63 3.82 8.07 -11.38
N THR A 64 2.82 7.61 -10.64
CA THR A 64 3.04 6.77 -9.46
C THR A 64 2.85 5.28 -9.74
N VAL A 65 3.50 4.49 -8.90
CA VAL A 65 3.26 3.07 -8.69
C VAL A 65 2.87 2.89 -7.24
N VAL A 66 1.67 2.36 -7.00
CA VAL A 66 1.17 2.06 -5.65
C VAL A 66 1.21 0.56 -5.45
N LEU A 67 1.78 0.10 -4.34
CA LEU A 67 1.66 -1.27 -3.87
C LEU A 67 0.44 -1.38 -2.95
N LEU A 68 -0.51 -2.27 -3.28
CA LEU A 68 -1.65 -2.57 -2.42
C LEU A 68 -1.22 -3.40 -1.21
N LEU A 69 -1.54 -2.89 -0.02
CA LEU A 69 -1.24 -3.51 1.28
C LEU A 69 -2.46 -4.18 1.89
N ASP A 70 -3.65 -3.65 1.64
CA ASP A 70 -4.93 -4.22 2.03
C ASP A 70 -5.97 -3.97 0.94
N TYR A 71 -6.83 -4.97 0.73
CA TYR A 71 -7.91 -4.92 -0.24
C TYR A 71 -9.04 -5.84 0.20
N ASN A 72 -10.21 -5.24 0.44
CA ASN A 72 -11.40 -5.96 0.89
C ASN A 72 -12.69 -5.19 0.52
N GLU A 73 -13.84 -5.71 0.91
CA GLU A 73 -15.16 -5.12 0.62
C GLU A 73 -15.37 -3.70 1.17
N ASN A 74 -14.54 -3.26 2.12
CA ASN A 74 -14.62 -1.92 2.72
C ASN A 74 -13.72 -0.90 2.00
N GLY A 75 -12.87 -1.37 1.09
CA GLY A 75 -11.97 -0.54 0.30
C GLY A 75 -10.55 -1.08 0.18
N ALA A 76 -9.63 -0.19 -0.12
CA ALA A 76 -8.23 -0.54 -0.32
C ALA A 76 -7.27 0.44 0.37
N LEU A 77 -6.09 -0.06 0.70
CA LEU A 77 -4.97 0.71 1.25
C LEU A 77 -3.68 0.33 0.51
N GLY A 78 -2.87 1.33 0.18
CA GLY A 78 -1.58 1.10 -0.47
C GLY A 78 -0.57 2.18 -0.18
N VAL A 79 0.67 1.98 -0.63
CA VAL A 79 1.74 2.98 -0.54
C VAL A 79 2.36 3.24 -1.91
N ILE A 80 2.61 4.51 -2.22
CA ILE A 80 3.38 4.90 -3.41
C ILE A 80 4.84 4.49 -3.20
N ILE A 81 5.36 3.60 -4.04
CA ILE A 81 6.70 3.02 -3.85
C ILE A 81 7.79 3.74 -4.63
N ASN A 82 7.44 4.67 -5.50
CA ASN A 82 8.38 5.31 -6.41
C ASN A 82 8.58 6.83 -6.19
N ARG A 83 8.28 7.36 -4.98
CA ARG A 83 8.50 8.78 -4.62
C ARG A 83 9.52 8.94 -3.48
N PRO A 84 10.82 8.79 -3.74
CA PRO A 84 11.85 9.01 -2.74
C PRO A 84 11.91 10.49 -2.34
N THR A 85 12.28 10.76 -1.08
CA THR A 85 12.58 12.11 -0.60
C THR A 85 14.03 12.21 -0.12
N ARG A 86 14.40 13.39 0.41
CA ARG A 86 15.68 13.61 1.09
C ARG A 86 15.53 13.62 2.61
N VAL A 87 14.32 13.45 3.11
CA VAL A 87 14.01 13.41 4.55
C VAL A 87 14.57 12.12 5.12
N LYS A 88 15.41 12.21 6.12
CA LYS A 88 15.95 11.03 6.81
C LYS A 88 14.91 10.41 7.72
N LEU A 89 15.01 9.10 7.93
CA LEU A 89 14.15 8.40 8.88
C LEU A 89 14.25 9.04 10.28
N SER A 90 15.45 9.42 10.72
CA SER A 90 15.68 10.08 12.01
C SER A 90 14.94 11.42 12.18
N GLU A 91 14.59 12.10 11.10
CA GLU A 91 13.79 13.33 11.16
C GLU A 91 12.30 13.05 11.45
N MET A 92 11.81 11.86 11.05
CA MET A 92 10.43 11.42 11.29
C MET A 92 10.25 10.78 12.67
N VAL A 93 11.27 10.05 13.14
CA VAL A 93 11.25 9.30 14.40
C VAL A 93 12.41 9.74 15.32
N GLY A 94 12.54 11.06 15.50
CA GLY A 94 13.68 11.70 16.16
C GLY A 94 13.94 11.28 17.60
N ASP A 95 12.97 10.67 18.26
CA ASP A 95 13.05 10.09 19.60
C ASP A 95 13.48 8.61 19.60
N LEU A 96 13.70 8.02 18.41
CA LEU A 96 14.15 6.63 18.25
C LEU A 96 15.67 6.59 18.04
N GLU A 97 16.42 6.18 19.08
CA GLU A 97 17.89 6.18 19.08
C GLU A 97 18.45 5.31 17.93
N ALA A 98 17.87 4.12 17.70
CA ALA A 98 18.28 3.20 16.64
C ALA A 98 18.17 3.81 15.23
N ALA A 99 17.38 4.86 15.03
CA ALA A 99 17.22 5.53 13.73
C ALA A 99 18.23 6.66 13.49
N GLN A 100 18.94 7.15 14.52
CA GLN A 100 19.74 8.36 14.42
C GLN A 100 20.93 8.27 13.45
N GLU A 101 21.56 7.12 13.38
CA GLU A 101 22.70 6.87 12.50
C GLU A 101 22.33 6.15 11.18
N ARG A 102 21.05 5.95 10.95
CA ARG A 102 20.54 5.21 9.78
C ARG A 102 20.55 6.12 8.53
N PRO A 103 21.04 5.60 7.39
CA PRO A 103 21.10 6.36 6.15
C PRO A 103 19.76 6.46 5.42
N GLU A 104 18.78 5.63 5.78
CA GLU A 104 17.53 5.49 5.07
C GLU A 104 16.76 6.81 5.02
N THR A 105 16.26 7.11 3.84
CA THR A 105 15.35 8.25 3.61
C THR A 105 13.93 7.77 3.45
N VAL A 106 12.99 8.63 3.84
CA VAL A 106 11.57 8.35 3.79
C VAL A 106 11.03 8.61 2.38
N PHE A 107 10.14 7.76 1.91
CA PHE A 107 9.38 7.95 0.67
C PHE A 107 8.04 8.62 0.98
N VAL A 108 7.45 9.31 0.01
CA VAL A 108 6.04 9.74 0.11
C VAL A 108 5.17 8.54 -0.22
N GLY A 109 4.46 8.00 0.77
CA GLY A 109 3.60 6.83 0.61
C GLY A 109 2.19 7.14 0.10
N GLY A 110 1.74 8.39 0.21
CA GLY A 110 0.43 8.82 -0.30
C GLY A 110 -0.10 10.09 0.34
N PRO A 111 -1.28 10.57 -0.10
CA PRO A 111 -1.83 11.84 0.34
C PRO A 111 -2.47 11.80 1.73
N VAL A 112 -2.71 10.61 2.30
CA VAL A 112 -3.41 10.46 3.58
C VAL A 112 -2.40 10.33 4.72
N ALA A 113 -2.66 11.01 5.84
CA ALA A 113 -1.91 10.92 7.09
C ALA A 113 -0.38 11.00 6.92
N HIS A 114 0.14 12.06 6.34
CA HIS A 114 1.57 12.28 6.07
C HIS A 114 2.50 12.15 7.29
N TRP A 115 1.96 12.25 8.49
CA TRP A 115 2.70 12.06 9.76
C TRP A 115 2.79 10.59 10.19
N GLN A 116 2.01 9.71 9.56
CA GLN A 116 2.03 8.28 9.86
C GLN A 116 3.11 7.60 9.02
N LEU A 117 3.91 6.80 9.69
CA LEU A 117 4.92 5.99 9.02
C LEU A 117 4.37 4.60 8.73
N VAL A 118 4.48 4.18 7.49
CA VAL A 118 4.32 2.80 7.03
C VAL A 118 5.68 2.27 6.63
N VAL A 119 6.02 1.07 7.03
CA VAL A 119 7.33 0.46 6.74
C VAL A 119 7.11 -0.83 5.96
N LEU A 120 7.71 -0.94 4.78
CA LEU A 120 7.87 -2.21 4.09
C LEU A 120 9.17 -2.87 4.55
N VAL A 121 9.11 -4.16 4.83
CA VAL A 121 10.25 -4.96 5.29
C VAL A 121 10.39 -6.17 4.39
N ARG A 122 11.61 -6.43 3.90
CA ARG A 122 11.95 -7.67 3.21
C ARG A 122 12.41 -8.70 4.23
N SER A 123 11.64 -9.77 4.41
CA SER A 123 11.96 -10.83 5.36
C SER A 123 11.40 -12.17 4.92
N LYS A 124 12.27 -13.20 4.90
CA LYS A 124 11.85 -14.59 4.66
C LYS A 124 11.15 -15.23 5.86
N ARG A 125 11.19 -14.57 7.01
CA ARG A 125 10.53 -15.01 8.24
C ARG A 125 9.29 -14.20 8.49
N GLU A 126 8.30 -14.80 9.12
CA GLU A 126 7.18 -14.05 9.68
C GLU A 126 7.70 -13.05 10.72
N LEU A 127 7.17 -11.85 10.68
CA LEU A 127 7.47 -10.78 11.62
C LEU A 127 6.25 -10.55 12.49
N GLU A 128 6.38 -10.78 13.80
CA GLU A 128 5.29 -10.54 14.73
C GLU A 128 4.93 -9.04 14.74
N GLY A 129 3.67 -8.73 14.52
CA GLY A 129 3.18 -7.36 14.42
C GLY A 129 3.38 -6.68 13.04
N ALA A 130 3.81 -7.43 12.03
CA ALA A 130 3.77 -7.04 10.62
C ALA A 130 2.84 -7.96 9.84
N GLU A 131 2.25 -7.45 8.78
CA GLU A 131 1.38 -8.19 7.88
C GLU A 131 2.13 -8.56 6.61
N ARG A 132 1.95 -9.80 6.15
CA ARG A 132 2.55 -10.24 4.88
C ARG A 132 1.75 -9.67 3.71
N VAL A 133 2.45 -9.04 2.77
CA VAL A 133 1.85 -8.55 1.51
C VAL A 133 1.93 -9.65 0.45
N PHE A 134 3.14 -10.09 0.11
CA PHE A 134 3.40 -11.21 -0.79
C PHE A 134 4.85 -11.67 -0.63
N GLU A 135 5.13 -12.93 -0.97
CA GLU A 135 6.46 -13.56 -0.87
C GLU A 135 7.20 -13.21 0.43
N ASP A 136 8.29 -12.43 0.34
CA ASP A 136 9.11 -11.98 1.47
C ASP A 136 8.87 -10.50 1.84
N ILE A 137 7.81 -9.89 1.33
CA ILE A 137 7.42 -8.51 1.64
C ILE A 137 6.36 -8.47 2.73
N HIS A 138 6.66 -7.72 3.77
CA HIS A 138 5.75 -7.44 4.88
C HIS A 138 5.57 -5.93 5.04
N PHE A 139 4.46 -5.50 5.64
CA PHE A 139 4.29 -4.11 6.04
C PHE A 139 3.90 -4.00 7.50
N THR A 140 4.24 -2.87 8.09
CA THR A 140 3.84 -2.52 9.45
C THR A 140 3.72 -1.00 9.60
N ALA A 141 2.85 -0.57 10.52
CA ALA A 141 2.81 0.79 11.05
C ALA A 141 3.19 0.81 12.54
N SER A 142 3.67 -0.32 13.08
CA SER A 142 4.05 -0.46 14.47
C SER A 142 5.46 0.07 14.71
N ARG A 143 5.58 1.01 15.66
CA ARG A 143 6.87 1.52 16.12
C ARG A 143 7.75 0.40 16.72
N VAL A 144 7.15 -0.51 17.46
CA VAL A 144 7.87 -1.64 18.10
C VAL A 144 8.51 -2.54 17.04
N VAL A 145 7.79 -2.83 15.96
CA VAL A 145 8.33 -3.62 14.86
C VAL A 145 9.42 -2.86 14.11
N LEU A 146 9.27 -1.53 13.92
CA LEU A 146 10.34 -0.72 13.34
C LEU A 146 11.62 -0.78 14.19
N GLU A 147 11.53 -0.68 15.52
CA GLU A 147 12.67 -0.84 16.43
C GLU A 147 13.37 -2.18 16.23
N GLN A 148 12.62 -3.28 16.19
CA GLN A 148 13.16 -4.63 15.92
C GLN A 148 13.83 -4.73 14.54
N VAL A 149 13.21 -4.16 13.51
CA VAL A 149 13.76 -4.15 12.14
C VAL A 149 15.09 -3.40 12.09
N LEU A 150 15.21 -2.29 12.82
CA LEU A 150 16.44 -1.51 12.92
C LEU A 150 17.54 -2.26 13.68
N ASP A 151 17.20 -2.88 14.82
CA ASP A 151 18.13 -3.65 15.67
C ASP A 151 18.65 -4.90 14.95
N ASP A 152 17.79 -5.59 14.20
CA ASP A 152 18.13 -6.79 13.41
C ASP A 152 18.81 -6.44 12.08
N ASN A 153 18.96 -5.16 11.76
CA ASN A 153 19.51 -4.64 10.51
C ASN A 153 18.87 -5.29 9.26
N GLN A 154 17.56 -5.46 9.30
CA GLN A 154 16.80 -5.98 8.16
C GLN A 154 16.69 -4.96 7.03
N GLU A 155 16.48 -5.43 5.80
CA GLU A 155 16.18 -4.56 4.68
C GLU A 155 14.75 -4.01 4.81
N PHE A 156 14.62 -2.68 4.79
CA PHE A 156 13.32 -2.03 4.92
C PHE A 156 13.28 -0.71 4.15
N ARG A 157 12.05 -0.23 3.90
CA ARG A 157 11.83 1.08 3.27
C ARG A 157 10.69 1.79 4.00
N PRO A 158 10.94 3.02 4.53
CA PRO A 158 9.94 3.81 5.25
C PRO A 158 9.16 4.73 4.31
N TYR A 159 7.85 4.84 4.55
CA TYR A 159 6.92 5.67 3.77
C TYR A 159 6.12 6.59 4.70
N ALA A 160 6.06 7.89 4.37
CA ALA A 160 5.23 8.88 5.04
C ALA A 160 3.85 8.95 4.37
N GLY A 161 2.81 8.66 5.13
CA GLY A 161 1.43 8.58 4.63
C GLY A 161 1.14 7.33 3.79
N TYR A 162 -0.07 7.28 3.28
CA TYR A 162 -0.57 6.17 2.47
C TYR A 162 -1.63 6.66 1.45
N ALA A 163 -1.98 5.81 0.50
CA ALA A 163 -3.11 5.96 -0.40
C ALA A 163 -4.27 5.10 0.11
N GLY A 164 -5.49 5.62 0.08
CA GLY A 164 -6.67 4.91 0.56
C GLY A 164 -7.86 5.13 -0.36
N TRP A 165 -8.63 4.08 -0.57
CA TRP A 165 -9.86 4.05 -1.36
C TRP A 165 -11.01 3.51 -0.51
N GLY A 166 -12.17 4.14 -0.60
CA GLY A 166 -13.42 3.61 -0.03
C GLY A 166 -13.94 2.42 -0.83
N ALA A 167 -14.95 1.75 -0.28
CA ALA A 167 -15.60 0.60 -0.92
C ALA A 167 -16.02 0.90 -2.37
N GLY A 168 -15.58 0.11 -3.33
CA GLY A 168 -15.88 0.23 -4.77
C GLY A 168 -15.17 1.38 -5.48
N GLN A 169 -14.44 2.25 -4.77
CA GLN A 169 -13.80 3.42 -5.38
C GLN A 169 -12.65 3.02 -6.29
N LEU A 170 -11.80 2.08 -5.86
CA LEU A 170 -10.65 1.63 -6.64
C LEU A 170 -11.09 0.92 -7.92
N GLU A 171 -12.09 0.06 -7.82
CA GLU A 171 -12.68 -0.65 -8.94
C GLU A 171 -13.24 0.35 -9.97
N ASP A 172 -13.98 1.35 -9.53
CA ASP A 172 -14.48 2.43 -10.36
C ASP A 172 -13.37 3.23 -11.07
N GLU A 173 -12.23 3.43 -10.41
CA GLU A 173 -11.08 4.11 -10.99
C GLU A 173 -10.35 3.23 -12.02
N ILE A 174 -10.25 1.92 -11.78
CA ILE A 174 -9.72 0.94 -12.74
C ILE A 174 -10.61 0.87 -13.97
N ASP A 175 -11.93 0.74 -13.81
CA ASP A 175 -12.90 0.69 -14.91
C ASP A 175 -12.85 1.94 -15.81
N ARG A 176 -12.51 3.08 -15.24
CA ARG A 176 -12.29 4.34 -15.99
C ARG A 176 -10.91 4.44 -16.63
N GLY A 177 -10.05 3.42 -16.45
CA GLY A 177 -8.69 3.40 -17.00
C GLY A 177 -7.71 4.33 -16.28
N SER A 178 -7.95 4.64 -15.01
CA SER A 178 -7.03 5.44 -14.18
C SER A 178 -5.79 4.64 -13.79
N TRP A 179 -5.92 3.33 -13.64
CA TRP A 179 -4.87 2.44 -13.18
C TRP A 179 -4.71 1.23 -14.11
N HIS A 180 -3.46 0.82 -14.33
CA HIS A 180 -3.13 -0.50 -14.83
C HIS A 180 -2.77 -1.37 -13.63
N VAL A 181 -3.40 -2.55 -13.52
CA VAL A 181 -3.12 -3.51 -12.46
C VAL A 181 -2.05 -4.48 -12.95
N LEU A 182 -1.00 -4.66 -12.19
CA LEU A 182 0.08 -5.60 -12.46
C LEU A 182 0.39 -6.41 -11.20
N PRO A 183 0.84 -7.67 -11.33
CA PRO A 183 1.30 -8.42 -10.17
C PRO A 183 2.52 -7.75 -9.53
N GLY A 184 2.60 -7.76 -8.21
CA GLY A 184 3.75 -7.25 -7.47
C GLY A 184 4.96 -8.17 -7.62
N GLU A 185 6.13 -7.55 -7.67
CA GLU A 185 7.42 -8.23 -7.73
C GLU A 185 8.34 -7.66 -6.62
N PRO A 186 8.89 -8.49 -5.71
CA PRO A 186 9.72 -8.01 -4.60
C PRO A 186 10.90 -7.14 -5.03
N ASP A 187 11.56 -7.51 -6.12
CA ASP A 187 12.70 -6.78 -6.65
C ASP A 187 12.31 -5.38 -7.18
N MET A 188 11.08 -5.23 -7.70
CA MET A 188 10.57 -3.93 -8.10
C MET A 188 10.31 -3.01 -6.90
N VAL A 189 10.01 -3.59 -5.72
CA VAL A 189 9.81 -2.82 -4.49
C VAL A 189 11.14 -2.31 -3.93
N PHE A 190 12.19 -3.13 -3.90
CA PHE A 190 13.44 -2.82 -3.19
C PHE A 190 14.63 -2.52 -4.11
N ASP A 191 14.76 -3.19 -5.25
CA ASP A 191 15.97 -3.15 -6.07
C ASP A 191 15.85 -2.24 -7.29
N ALA A 192 14.63 -1.97 -7.77
CA ALA A 192 14.41 -1.08 -8.91
C ALA A 192 14.74 0.39 -8.58
N ALA A 193 15.18 1.14 -9.59
CA ALA A 193 15.37 2.59 -9.48
C ALA A 193 14.01 3.29 -9.35
N PRO A 194 13.67 3.90 -8.20
CA PRO A 194 12.31 4.39 -7.95
C PRO A 194 11.80 5.37 -9.02
N LEU A 195 12.65 6.27 -9.50
CA LEU A 195 12.27 7.30 -10.48
C LEU A 195 12.02 6.75 -11.89
N GLU A 196 12.53 5.56 -12.21
CA GLU A 196 12.31 4.91 -13.51
C GLU A 196 11.18 3.87 -13.46
N LEU A 197 10.79 3.44 -12.26
CA LEU A 197 9.85 2.35 -12.03
C LEU A 197 8.51 2.55 -12.78
N TRP A 198 7.95 3.75 -12.72
CA TRP A 198 6.70 4.03 -13.42
C TRP A 198 6.84 3.87 -14.94
N ARG A 199 7.94 4.36 -15.53
CA ARG A 199 8.16 4.22 -16.99
C ARG A 199 8.26 2.78 -17.43
N GLU A 200 8.90 1.95 -16.61
CA GLU A 200 9.03 0.53 -16.88
C GLU A 200 7.67 -0.17 -16.81
N LEU A 201 6.94 0.04 -15.72
CA LEU A 201 5.69 -0.66 -15.47
C LEU A 201 4.53 -0.15 -16.34
N ILE A 202 4.46 1.15 -16.67
CA ILE A 202 3.43 1.67 -17.58
C ILE A 202 3.53 1.07 -18.98
N ALA A 203 4.74 0.85 -19.49
CA ALA A 203 4.93 0.20 -20.77
C ALA A 203 4.44 -1.27 -20.75
N ARG A 204 4.65 -1.99 -19.63
CA ARG A 204 4.13 -3.35 -19.43
C ARG A 204 2.59 -3.37 -19.35
N GLY A 205 2.01 -2.45 -18.58
CA GLY A 205 0.57 -2.30 -18.44
C GLY A 205 -0.12 -1.98 -19.76
N GLU A 206 0.39 -1.00 -20.52
CA GLU A 206 -0.16 -0.63 -21.84
C GLU A 206 -0.06 -1.78 -22.86
N ALA A 207 1.00 -2.58 -22.82
CA ALA A 207 1.16 -3.73 -23.70
C ALA A 207 0.13 -4.84 -23.40
N LEU A 208 -0.17 -5.09 -22.12
CA LEU A 208 -1.22 -6.02 -21.71
C LEU A 208 -2.59 -5.55 -22.22
N TRP A 209 -2.95 -4.30 -22.03
CA TRP A 209 -4.21 -3.73 -22.52
C TRP A 209 -4.37 -3.79 -24.05
N ALA A 210 -3.28 -3.63 -24.79
CA ALA A 210 -3.31 -3.71 -26.24
C ALA A 210 -3.50 -5.14 -26.79
N SER A 211 -3.33 -6.16 -25.94
CA SER A 211 -3.45 -7.58 -26.30
C SER A 211 -4.82 -8.17 -26.00
N LEU A 212 -5.72 -7.41 -25.37
CA LEU A 212 -7.09 -7.80 -25.02
C LEU A 212 -8.08 -7.31 -26.09
#